data_33ef2134124cca66cd620f1f132fd844
#
_entry.id   33ef2134124cca66cd620f1f132fd844
#
_cell.length_a   1.000
_cell.length_b   1.000
_cell.length_c   1.000
_cell.angle_alpha   90.00
_cell.angle_beta   90.00
_cell.angle_gamma   90.00
#
_symmetry.space_group_name_H-M   'P 1'
#
loop_
_entity.id
_entity.type
_entity.pdbx_description
1 polymer ?
#
loop_
_entity_poly.entity_id
_entity_poly.type
_entity_poly.pdbx_seq_one_letter_code
_entity_poly.pdbx_strand_id
1 'polypeptide(L)'
;QIYGTQAYDYVTYELLGDSEPFRLVLNCRKGPIHQLGIGVRADTEEIVSVIVNLGLNAHKLQGSVLDFTGKIGADPQLKLQWSYDLPKLPTINAAAYMRWTDMDMLNMGNNRLSLNYLSAKQEVFLSNMKWKKFDIKAGLRNEIFDIRNIKSSQVIGDYDLSQLKNDYMSLFVDARMDTFDDGYFPTKGVTAGASYAWTFEGFPHEMQRFQTVQADVKTVVPIGESVAFIPSLNCRFLIGLDIPIAYFNAMGGSLTGRYVDQQLPFIGITNITAMKNILTIYRADLRVKLAKNHYLTGIFNYSRDCDYFSAYAYWPGNYGAAIEYSYDTIFGPF
;
A
#
# COMPACT_ATOMS: atom_id res chain seq x y z
N GLN A 1 -5.00 -9.62 27.76
CA GLN A 1 -4.40 -8.26 27.79
C GLN A 1 -2.86 -8.30 27.87
N ILE A 2 -2.26 -9.17 28.71
CA ILE A 2 -0.79 -9.24 28.88
C ILE A 2 -0.10 -9.67 27.58
N TYR A 3 -0.66 -10.63 26.83
CA TYR A 3 -0.17 -11.00 25.49
C TYR A 3 -0.23 -9.85 24.48
N GLY A 4 -1.22 -8.99 24.59
CA GLY A 4 -1.39 -7.85 23.68
C GLY A 4 -0.29 -6.78 23.81
N THR A 5 0.53 -6.84 24.84
CA THR A 5 1.68 -5.92 25.02
C THR A 5 2.92 -6.34 24.23
N GLN A 6 2.91 -7.55 23.62
CA GLN A 6 4.08 -8.19 22.96
C GLN A 6 5.36 -8.27 23.80
N ALA A 7 5.26 -7.91 25.11
CA ALA A 7 6.37 -7.94 26.03
C ALA A 7 6.65 -9.35 26.59
N TYR A 8 5.68 -10.24 26.47
CA TYR A 8 5.75 -11.60 27.00
C TYR A 8 5.33 -12.59 25.92
N ASP A 9 6.15 -13.61 25.68
CA ASP A 9 5.86 -14.73 24.74
C ASP A 9 5.13 -15.89 25.42
N TYR A 10 5.14 -15.93 26.75
CA TYR A 10 4.48 -16.96 27.52
C TYR A 10 3.90 -16.38 28.81
N VAL A 11 2.63 -16.62 29.05
CA VAL A 11 1.92 -16.21 30.27
C VAL A 11 1.04 -17.36 30.74
N THR A 12 1.30 -17.88 31.92
CA THR A 12 0.41 -18.82 32.62
C THR A 12 -0.11 -18.20 33.90
N TYR A 13 -1.21 -18.72 34.38
CA TYR A 13 -1.75 -18.33 35.67
C TYR A 13 -2.00 -19.56 36.52
N GLU A 14 -1.81 -19.40 37.84
CA GLU A 14 -2.12 -20.38 38.84
C GLU A 14 -2.95 -19.71 39.93
N LEU A 15 -3.97 -20.39 40.41
CA LEU A 15 -4.74 -19.98 41.58
C LEU A 15 -4.26 -20.81 42.78
N LEU A 16 -3.68 -20.11 43.74
CA LEU A 16 -3.19 -20.72 44.97
C LEU A 16 -4.15 -20.41 46.15
N GLY A 17 -4.47 -21.40 46.93
CA GLY A 17 -5.31 -21.34 48.16
C GLY A 17 -6.43 -22.37 48.11
N ASP A 18 -6.69 -22.99 49.28
CA ASP A 18 -7.77 -23.99 49.46
C ASP A 18 -9.11 -23.34 49.84
N SER A 19 -9.09 -22.02 50.13
CA SER A 19 -10.25 -21.20 50.50
C SER A 19 -10.04 -19.73 50.16
N GLU A 20 -11.12 -18.94 50.04
CA GLU A 20 -11.03 -17.48 49.79
C GLU A 20 -10.30 -16.75 50.95
N PRO A 21 -9.45 -15.74 50.60
CA PRO A 21 -9.19 -15.20 49.27
C PRO A 21 -8.12 -15.99 48.51
N PHE A 22 -8.43 -16.35 47.26
CA PHE A 22 -7.48 -16.99 46.37
C PHE A 22 -6.37 -16.03 45.91
N ARG A 23 -5.15 -16.53 45.82
CA ARG A 23 -4.01 -15.78 45.26
C ARG A 23 -3.80 -16.14 43.82
N LEU A 24 -3.96 -15.16 42.91
CA LEU A 24 -3.63 -15.31 41.49
C LEU A 24 -2.13 -15.07 41.27
N VAL A 25 -1.42 -16.09 40.82
CA VAL A 25 0.00 -15.99 40.42
C VAL A 25 0.09 -16.00 38.92
N LEU A 26 0.69 -14.94 38.34
CA LEU A 26 0.95 -14.85 36.91
C LEU A 26 2.42 -15.15 36.66
N ASN A 27 2.69 -16.24 35.94
CA ASN A 27 4.02 -16.61 35.49
C ASN A 27 4.24 -16.06 34.07
N CYS A 28 5.03 -15.01 33.93
CA CYS A 28 5.29 -14.33 32.68
C CYS A 28 6.74 -14.54 32.25
N ARG A 29 6.96 -15.05 31.02
CA ARG A 29 8.27 -15.11 30.40
C ARG A 29 8.40 -13.97 29.39
N LYS A 30 9.45 -13.15 29.52
CA LYS A 30 9.70 -12.06 28.59
C LYS A 30 9.95 -12.62 27.19
N GLY A 31 9.26 -12.07 26.21
CA GLY A 31 9.47 -12.35 24.80
C GLY A 31 10.76 -11.75 24.25
N PRO A 32 11.16 -12.11 23.01
CA PRO A 32 12.28 -11.46 22.34
C PRO A 32 11.99 -9.97 22.18
N ILE A 33 12.94 -9.14 22.63
CA ILE A 33 12.79 -7.68 22.59
C ILE A 33 12.90 -7.14 21.19
N HIS A 34 13.65 -7.83 20.35
CA HIS A 34 13.97 -7.43 19.00
C HIS A 34 13.55 -8.53 18.03
N GLN A 35 13.00 -8.12 16.91
CA GLN A 35 12.60 -9.00 15.83
C GLN A 35 13.41 -8.67 14.59
N LEU A 36 13.99 -9.66 13.95
CA LEU A 36 14.67 -9.54 12.67
C LEU A 36 13.91 -10.39 11.64
N GLY A 37 13.43 -9.75 10.60
CA GLY A 37 12.82 -10.38 9.43
C GLY A 37 13.72 -10.21 8.21
N ILE A 38 13.87 -11.26 7.43
CA ILE A 38 14.56 -11.22 6.14
C ILE A 38 13.63 -11.85 5.10
N GLY A 39 13.38 -11.12 4.01
CA GLY A 39 12.61 -11.61 2.88
C GLY A 39 13.41 -11.45 1.58
N VAL A 40 13.21 -12.37 0.66
CA VAL A 40 13.79 -12.31 -0.68
C VAL A 40 12.66 -12.37 -1.68
N ARG A 41 12.72 -11.52 -2.68
CA ARG A 41 11.79 -11.49 -3.80
C ARG A 41 12.57 -11.56 -5.09
N ALA A 42 12.11 -12.39 -6.03
CA ALA A 42 12.62 -12.44 -7.39
C ALA A 42 11.45 -12.25 -8.36
N ASP A 43 11.63 -11.38 -9.33
CA ASP A 43 10.68 -11.17 -10.42
C ASP A 43 11.39 -10.70 -11.69
N THR A 44 10.68 -10.65 -12.82
CA THR A 44 11.26 -10.28 -14.12
C THR A 44 11.59 -8.79 -14.25
N GLU A 45 11.15 -7.95 -13.33
CA GLU A 45 11.37 -6.50 -13.39
C GLU A 45 12.52 -6.07 -12.49
N GLU A 46 12.55 -6.54 -11.23
CA GLU A 46 13.61 -6.22 -10.26
C GLU A 46 14.76 -7.23 -10.23
N ILE A 47 14.60 -8.38 -10.94
CA ILE A 47 15.49 -9.53 -10.90
C ILE A 47 15.52 -10.12 -9.49
N VAL A 48 16.15 -9.48 -8.53
CA VAL A 48 16.19 -9.88 -7.12
C VAL A 48 16.12 -8.66 -6.22
N SER A 49 15.32 -8.74 -5.17
CA SER A 49 15.33 -7.76 -4.07
C SER A 49 15.35 -8.47 -2.72
N VAL A 50 16.05 -7.87 -1.76
CA VAL A 50 16.14 -8.34 -0.39
C VAL A 50 15.50 -7.30 0.52
N ILE A 51 14.62 -7.76 1.41
CA ILE A 51 13.97 -6.92 2.42
C ILE A 51 14.49 -7.35 3.78
N VAL A 52 14.93 -6.38 4.57
CA VAL A 52 15.34 -6.58 5.96
C VAL A 52 14.43 -5.71 6.83
N ASN A 53 13.81 -6.34 7.82
CA ASN A 53 12.99 -5.66 8.82
C ASN A 53 13.60 -5.87 10.20
N LEU A 54 13.71 -4.80 10.98
CA LEU A 54 14.20 -4.82 12.35
C LEU A 54 13.19 -4.10 13.25
N GLY A 55 12.53 -4.86 14.12
CA GLY A 55 11.62 -4.36 15.14
C GLY A 55 12.32 -4.24 16.49
N LEU A 56 12.37 -3.05 17.07
CA LEU A 56 13.00 -2.76 18.35
C LEU A 56 11.93 -2.33 19.37
N ASN A 57 11.73 -3.13 20.42
CA ASN A 57 10.84 -2.80 21.51
C ASN A 57 11.60 -2.07 22.62
N ALA A 58 11.13 -0.90 23.03
CA ALA A 58 11.77 -0.11 24.08
C ALA A 58 11.30 -0.59 25.47
N HIS A 59 12.20 -1.21 26.23
CA HIS A 59 11.89 -1.69 27.61
C HIS A 59 11.49 -0.58 28.58
N LYS A 60 12.09 0.61 28.44
CA LYS A 60 11.85 1.72 29.38
C LYS A 60 10.54 2.46 29.07
N LEU A 61 10.06 2.40 27.83
CA LEU A 61 8.84 3.04 27.38
C LEU A 61 7.88 1.94 26.91
N GLN A 62 7.16 1.32 27.84
CA GLN A 62 6.21 0.25 27.52
C GLN A 62 5.20 0.69 26.48
N GLY A 63 5.00 -0.11 25.43
CA GLY A 63 4.15 0.23 24.29
C GLY A 63 4.85 1.01 23.17
N SER A 64 6.15 1.31 23.31
CA SER A 64 6.93 1.96 22.25
C SER A 64 7.67 0.92 21.40
N VAL A 65 7.47 0.99 20.10
CA VAL A 65 8.12 0.13 19.10
C VAL A 65 8.76 1.01 18.04
N LEU A 66 10.00 0.74 17.70
CA LEU A 66 10.70 1.32 16.56
C LEU A 66 10.89 0.22 15.51
N ASP A 67 10.34 0.42 14.34
CA ASP A 67 10.41 -0.49 13.20
C ASP A 67 11.24 0.13 12.08
N PHE A 68 12.23 -0.61 11.63
CA PHE A 68 13.09 -0.24 10.51
C PHE A 68 12.93 -1.28 9.41
N THR A 69 12.63 -0.86 8.19
CA THR A 69 12.56 -1.73 7.03
C THR A 69 13.43 -1.17 5.91
N GLY A 70 14.37 -1.94 5.44
CA GLY A 70 15.19 -1.64 4.27
C GLY A 70 14.92 -2.63 3.15
N LYS A 71 14.72 -2.14 1.93
CA LYS A 71 14.68 -2.95 0.69
C LYS A 71 15.88 -2.58 -0.15
N ILE A 72 16.65 -3.58 -0.57
CA ILE A 72 17.82 -3.48 -1.44
C ILE A 72 17.47 -4.20 -2.75
N GLY A 73 17.65 -3.54 -3.88
CA GLY A 73 17.32 -4.03 -5.21
C GLY A 73 17.38 -2.89 -6.22
N ALA A 74 16.72 -3.05 -7.39
CA ALA A 74 16.64 -2.01 -8.41
C ALA A 74 15.94 -0.74 -7.91
N ASP A 75 14.91 -0.90 -7.06
CA ASP A 75 14.16 0.20 -6.43
C ASP A 75 14.37 0.18 -4.91
N PRO A 76 15.46 0.74 -4.40
CA PRO A 76 15.75 0.73 -2.97
C PRO A 76 14.76 1.57 -2.18
N GLN A 77 14.38 1.07 -1.00
CA GLN A 77 13.41 1.70 -0.12
C GLN A 77 13.89 1.64 1.32
N LEU A 78 13.59 2.68 2.06
CA LEU A 78 13.83 2.78 3.49
C LEU A 78 12.56 3.22 4.18
N LYS A 79 12.20 2.55 5.27
CA LYS A 79 11.09 2.91 6.15
C LYS A 79 11.59 2.88 7.59
N LEU A 80 11.32 3.96 8.30
CA LEU A 80 11.49 4.06 9.73
C LEU A 80 10.14 4.44 10.33
N GLN A 81 9.64 3.67 11.27
CA GLN A 81 8.37 3.96 11.93
C GLN A 81 8.55 3.81 13.44
N TRP A 82 8.15 4.83 14.16
CA TRP A 82 7.97 4.78 15.61
C TRP A 82 6.48 4.74 15.93
N SER A 83 6.09 3.82 16.82
CA SER A 83 4.71 3.66 17.27
C SER A 83 4.68 3.65 18.80
N TYR A 84 3.68 4.31 19.37
CA TYR A 84 3.46 4.33 20.81
C TYR A 84 2.01 3.99 21.13
N ASP A 85 1.83 2.81 21.73
CA ASP A 85 0.52 2.31 22.13
C ASP A 85 0.13 2.84 23.51
N LEU A 86 -0.97 3.56 23.54
CA LEU A 86 -1.59 4.05 24.77
C LEU A 86 -2.79 3.17 25.15
N PRO A 87 -2.92 2.76 26.42
CA PRO A 87 -4.08 2.00 26.86
C PRO A 87 -5.39 2.76 26.60
N LYS A 88 -6.32 2.16 25.84
CA LYS A 88 -7.64 2.70 25.50
C LYS A 88 -7.66 3.97 24.62
N LEU A 89 -6.53 4.41 24.12
CA LEU A 89 -6.41 5.55 23.22
C LEU A 89 -5.86 5.09 21.86
N PRO A 90 -6.00 5.88 20.80
CA PRO A 90 -5.34 5.61 19.55
C PRO A 90 -3.82 5.55 19.69
N THR A 91 -3.18 4.70 18.89
CA THR A 91 -1.72 4.61 18.81
C THR A 91 -1.17 5.84 18.10
N ILE A 92 -0.19 6.49 18.71
CA ILE A 92 0.55 7.60 18.09
C ILE A 92 1.68 7.04 17.26
N ASN A 93 1.80 7.51 16.02
CA ASN A 93 2.85 7.06 15.11
C ASN A 93 3.59 8.25 14.50
N ALA A 94 4.89 8.06 14.29
CA ALA A 94 5.71 8.91 13.43
C ALA A 94 6.45 7.99 12.45
N ALA A 95 6.38 8.30 11.15
CA ALA A 95 7.01 7.47 10.13
C ALA A 95 7.75 8.33 9.10
N ALA A 96 8.86 7.79 8.60
CA ALA A 96 9.61 8.35 7.49
C ALA A 96 9.84 7.25 6.45
N TYR A 97 9.55 7.56 5.20
CA TYR A 97 9.73 6.68 4.04
C TYR A 97 10.64 7.36 3.05
N MET A 98 11.47 6.60 2.39
CA MET A 98 12.31 7.06 1.31
C MET A 98 12.34 5.96 0.24
N ARG A 99 12.11 6.34 -1.01
CA ARG A 99 12.15 5.45 -2.17
C ARG A 99 12.93 6.09 -3.29
N TRP A 100 13.77 5.30 -3.88
CA TRP A 100 14.46 5.63 -5.11
C TRP A 100 13.97 4.70 -6.21
N THR A 101 13.41 5.26 -7.28
CA THR A 101 12.82 4.48 -8.37
C THR A 101 13.38 4.96 -9.69
N ASP A 102 13.82 4.02 -10.52
CA ASP A 102 14.08 4.23 -11.93
C ASP A 102 12.91 3.65 -12.72
N MET A 103 12.17 4.49 -13.43
CA MET A 103 10.95 4.05 -14.09
C MET A 103 10.84 4.52 -15.52
N ASP A 104 10.31 3.65 -16.35
CA ASP A 104 9.84 3.95 -17.69
C ASP A 104 8.32 4.16 -17.68
N MET A 105 7.89 5.34 -18.02
CA MET A 105 6.48 5.68 -18.13
C MET A 105 6.09 5.80 -19.61
N LEU A 106 4.98 5.19 -19.98
CA LEU A 106 4.34 5.38 -21.27
C LEU A 106 3.31 6.51 -21.14
N ASN A 107 3.43 7.54 -21.97
CA ASN A 107 2.38 8.52 -22.10
C ASN A 107 1.40 8.07 -23.20
N MET A 108 0.12 8.42 -23.08
CA MET A 108 -0.87 8.12 -24.09
C MET A 108 -0.42 8.64 -25.46
N GLY A 109 -0.06 7.76 -26.38
CA GLY A 109 0.42 8.12 -27.72
C GLY A 109 1.83 7.65 -28.08
N ASN A 110 2.38 6.63 -27.43
CA ASN A 110 3.68 5.99 -27.69
C ASN A 110 4.95 6.77 -27.27
N ASN A 111 4.83 7.83 -26.50
CA ASN A 111 5.99 8.54 -25.95
C ASN A 111 6.47 7.81 -24.70
N ARG A 112 7.71 7.35 -24.73
CA ARG A 112 8.39 6.77 -23.59
C ARG A 112 9.13 7.87 -22.84
N LEU A 113 8.89 7.95 -21.54
CA LEU A 113 9.54 8.86 -20.62
C LEU A 113 10.25 8.03 -19.55
N SER A 114 11.57 8.13 -19.49
CA SER A 114 12.35 7.51 -18.40
C SER A 114 12.67 8.57 -17.35
N LEU A 115 12.40 8.27 -16.10
CA LEU A 115 12.54 9.16 -14.97
C LEU A 115 13.32 8.48 -13.85
N ASN A 116 14.30 9.19 -13.27
CA ASN A 116 14.82 8.90 -11.94
C ASN A 116 14.03 9.71 -10.92
N TYR A 117 13.44 9.04 -9.97
CA TYR A 117 12.49 9.61 -9.05
C TYR A 117 12.88 9.27 -7.61
N LEU A 118 13.14 10.29 -6.82
CA LEU A 118 13.31 10.18 -5.38
C LEU A 118 12.06 10.70 -4.69
N SER A 119 11.40 9.89 -3.89
CA SER A 119 10.33 10.35 -3.02
C SER A 119 10.71 10.14 -1.56
N ALA A 120 10.46 11.13 -0.73
CA ALA A 120 10.52 11.03 0.71
C ALA A 120 9.18 11.46 1.30
N LYS A 121 8.70 10.71 2.28
CA LYS A 121 7.41 10.94 2.91
C LYS A 121 7.57 10.87 4.42
N GLN A 122 7.09 11.88 5.12
CA GLN A 122 7.08 11.94 6.58
C GLN A 122 5.64 12.05 7.04
N GLU A 123 5.27 11.23 8.02
CA GLU A 123 3.91 11.16 8.54
C GLU A 123 3.91 11.22 10.06
N VAL A 124 2.98 11.97 10.63
CA VAL A 124 2.60 11.87 12.05
C VAL A 124 1.11 11.60 12.10
N PHE A 125 0.73 10.46 12.67
CA PHE A 125 -0.66 10.03 12.58
C PHE A 125 -1.10 9.22 13.81
N LEU A 126 -2.41 9.20 13.98
CA LEU A 126 -3.11 8.32 14.91
C LEU A 126 -3.60 7.08 14.16
N SER A 127 -3.45 5.91 14.76
CA SER A 127 -3.95 4.64 14.22
C SER A 127 -4.65 3.81 15.31
N ASN A 128 -5.06 2.59 14.96
CA ASN A 128 -5.82 1.72 15.85
C ASN A 128 -7.17 2.32 16.29
N MET A 129 -7.72 3.21 15.45
CA MET A 129 -9.07 3.73 15.60
C MET A 129 -10.03 2.80 14.87
N LYS A 130 -10.85 2.05 15.62
CA LYS A 130 -11.77 1.07 15.05
C LYS A 130 -13.18 1.63 14.92
N TRP A 131 -13.73 1.56 13.71
CA TRP A 131 -15.15 1.78 13.47
C TRP A 131 -15.77 0.57 12.80
N LYS A 132 -16.53 -0.21 13.58
CA LYS A 132 -17.03 -1.54 13.15
C LYS A 132 -15.85 -2.46 12.77
N LYS A 133 -15.76 -2.81 11.47
CA LYS A 133 -14.68 -3.64 10.90
C LYS A 133 -13.56 -2.83 10.26
N PHE A 134 -13.68 -1.51 10.25
CA PHE A 134 -12.66 -0.64 9.66
C PHE A 134 -11.63 -0.21 10.70
N ASP A 135 -10.37 -0.35 10.34
CA ASP A 135 -9.25 0.30 11.00
C ASP A 135 -9.01 1.66 10.33
N ILE A 136 -9.03 2.73 11.11
CA ILE A 136 -8.88 4.09 10.64
C ILE A 136 -7.55 4.65 11.11
N LYS A 137 -6.87 5.37 10.23
CA LYS A 137 -5.74 6.21 10.57
C LYS A 137 -5.94 7.61 10.01
N ALA A 138 -5.47 8.63 10.73
CA ALA A 138 -5.58 10.01 10.31
C ALA A 138 -4.38 10.82 10.82
N GLY A 139 -3.89 11.75 10.03
CA GLY A 139 -2.72 12.53 10.41
C GLY A 139 -2.30 13.60 9.42
N LEU A 140 -1.09 14.08 9.65
CA LEU A 140 -0.37 15.00 8.79
C LEU A 140 0.67 14.22 7.99
N ARG A 141 0.84 14.60 6.74
CA ARG A 141 1.81 14.04 5.81
C ARG A 141 2.57 15.18 5.12
N ASN A 142 3.88 15.04 5.07
CA ASN A 142 4.74 15.82 4.19
C ASN A 142 5.36 14.91 3.14
N GLU A 143 5.29 15.27 1.87
CA GLU A 143 5.80 14.52 0.74
C GLU A 143 6.78 15.37 -0.06
N ILE A 144 7.99 14.86 -0.23
CA ILE A 144 9.06 15.50 -1.00
C ILE A 144 9.28 14.67 -2.25
N PHE A 145 9.17 15.30 -3.40
CA PHE A 145 9.43 14.68 -4.69
C PHE A 145 10.63 15.35 -5.36
N ASP A 146 11.58 14.55 -5.82
CA ASP A 146 12.75 15.01 -6.57
C ASP A 146 12.86 14.11 -7.82
N ILE A 147 12.42 14.65 -8.96
CA ILE A 147 12.47 13.97 -10.25
C ILE A 147 13.73 14.41 -10.96
N ARG A 148 14.60 13.46 -11.29
CA ARG A 148 15.90 13.70 -11.92
C ARG A 148 16.01 12.94 -13.24
N ASN A 149 16.96 13.39 -14.10
CA ASN A 149 17.36 12.66 -15.31
C ASN A 149 16.20 12.25 -16.21
N ILE A 150 15.37 13.22 -16.60
CA ILE A 150 14.27 12.99 -17.54
C ILE A 150 14.85 12.75 -18.92
N LYS A 151 14.57 11.56 -19.50
CA LYS A 151 14.86 11.22 -20.88
C LYS A 151 13.56 10.97 -21.59
N SER A 152 13.27 11.74 -22.62
CA SER A 152 12.08 11.57 -23.47
C SER A 152 12.46 11.24 -24.90
N SER A 153 11.65 10.41 -25.54
CA SER A 153 11.78 10.11 -26.98
C SER A 153 11.34 11.27 -27.88
N GLN A 154 10.64 12.25 -27.33
CA GLN A 154 10.21 13.49 -27.99
C GLN A 154 10.42 14.67 -27.08
N VAL A 155 10.49 15.89 -27.66
CA VAL A 155 10.56 17.13 -26.88
C VAL A 155 9.37 17.18 -25.93
N ILE A 156 9.65 17.28 -24.64
CA ILE A 156 8.62 17.47 -23.62
C ILE A 156 8.09 18.89 -23.82
N GLY A 157 7.00 19.02 -24.60
CA GLY A 157 6.35 20.32 -24.76
C GLY A 157 5.74 20.76 -23.43
N ASP A 158 6.00 22.01 -23.04
CA ASP A 158 5.31 22.79 -22.01
C ASP A 158 5.16 22.19 -20.59
N TYR A 159 5.90 21.16 -20.20
CA TYR A 159 5.99 20.80 -18.79
C TYR A 159 6.95 21.74 -18.06
N ASP A 160 6.44 22.46 -17.08
CA ASP A 160 7.24 23.29 -16.20
C ASP A 160 8.12 22.39 -15.30
N LEU A 161 9.39 22.25 -15.70
CA LEU A 161 10.37 21.44 -14.98
C LEU A 161 10.72 22.02 -13.60
N SER A 162 10.33 23.27 -13.31
CA SER A 162 10.53 23.88 -11.99
C SER A 162 9.68 23.21 -10.90
N GLN A 163 8.60 22.50 -11.27
CA GLN A 163 7.76 21.74 -10.37
C GLN A 163 8.29 20.34 -10.01
N LEU A 164 9.51 20.00 -10.44
CA LEU A 164 10.05 18.64 -10.28
C LEU A 164 10.68 18.38 -8.90
N LYS A 165 10.93 19.43 -8.12
CA LYS A 165 11.42 19.31 -6.74
C LYS A 165 10.58 20.18 -5.82
N ASN A 166 9.59 19.58 -5.19
CA ASN A 166 8.65 20.26 -4.34
C ASN A 166 8.29 19.44 -3.10
N ASP A 167 7.96 20.15 -2.04
CA ASP A 167 7.40 19.63 -0.80
C ASP A 167 5.91 19.91 -0.75
N TYR A 168 5.13 18.94 -0.31
CA TYR A 168 3.69 19.06 -0.19
C TYR A 168 3.20 18.62 1.18
N MET A 169 2.44 19.47 1.85
CA MET A 169 1.81 19.15 3.13
C MET A 169 0.34 18.82 2.94
N SER A 170 -0.10 17.73 3.54
CA SER A 170 -1.48 17.26 3.46
C SER A 170 -2.00 16.75 4.81
N LEU A 171 -3.31 16.90 5.01
CA LEU A 171 -4.08 16.14 5.98
C LEU A 171 -4.61 14.90 5.31
N PHE A 172 -4.50 13.75 5.96
CA PHE A 172 -5.02 12.51 5.39
C PHE A 172 -5.85 11.70 6.38
N VAL A 173 -6.76 10.93 5.82
CA VAL A 173 -7.55 9.90 6.52
C VAL A 173 -7.58 8.66 5.64
N ASP A 174 -7.21 7.51 6.22
CA ASP A 174 -7.32 6.22 5.57
C ASP A 174 -8.19 5.29 6.43
N ALA A 175 -9.07 4.55 5.79
CA ALA A 175 -9.88 3.51 6.41
C ALA A 175 -9.68 2.19 5.67
N ARG A 176 -9.42 1.11 6.38
CA ARG A 176 -9.20 -0.21 5.78
C ARG A 176 -9.95 -1.29 6.53
N MET A 177 -10.54 -2.20 5.78
CA MET A 177 -11.20 -3.41 6.29
C MET A 177 -10.61 -4.61 5.56
N ASP A 178 -10.30 -5.66 6.31
CA ASP A 178 -9.92 -6.96 5.76
C ASP A 178 -10.65 -8.06 6.53
N THR A 179 -11.35 -8.92 5.79
CA THR A 179 -12.06 -10.09 6.31
C THR A 179 -11.71 -11.35 5.54
N PHE A 180 -10.63 -11.34 4.77
CA PHE A 180 -10.17 -12.55 4.09
C PHE A 180 -9.77 -13.61 5.10
N ASP A 181 -10.05 -14.85 4.76
CA ASP A 181 -9.68 -16.03 5.55
C ASP A 181 -8.25 -16.48 5.35
N ASP A 182 -7.61 -16.05 4.25
CA ASP A 182 -6.21 -16.31 3.92
C ASP A 182 -5.57 -15.10 3.24
N GLY A 183 -4.27 -14.86 3.50
CA GLY A 183 -3.57 -13.69 2.99
C GLY A 183 -3.21 -13.77 1.51
N TYR A 184 -2.98 -14.98 0.98
CA TYR A 184 -2.52 -15.17 -0.40
C TYR A 184 -3.60 -15.77 -1.31
N PHE A 185 -4.29 -16.79 -0.84
CA PHE A 185 -5.30 -17.52 -1.60
C PHE A 185 -6.66 -17.53 -0.89
N PRO A 186 -7.23 -16.37 -0.57
CA PRO A 186 -8.47 -16.30 0.18
C PRO A 186 -9.59 -17.06 -0.54
N THR A 187 -10.38 -17.81 0.22
CA THR A 187 -11.54 -18.54 -0.31
C THR A 187 -12.85 -17.81 -0.09
N LYS A 188 -12.87 -16.85 0.84
CA LYS A 188 -14.03 -16.00 1.15
C LYS A 188 -13.60 -14.71 1.83
N GLY A 189 -14.51 -13.75 1.84
CA GLY A 189 -14.32 -12.48 2.53
C GLY A 189 -14.27 -11.28 1.59
N VAL A 190 -14.04 -10.13 2.18
CA VAL A 190 -13.98 -8.84 1.51
C VAL A 190 -12.83 -8.04 2.10
N THR A 191 -12.04 -7.40 1.25
CA THR A 191 -11.16 -6.31 1.66
C THR A 191 -11.66 -5.02 1.02
N ALA A 192 -11.62 -3.92 1.74
CA ALA A 192 -11.99 -2.62 1.26
C ALA A 192 -11.08 -1.56 1.88
N GLY A 193 -10.69 -0.59 1.07
CA GLY A 193 -9.89 0.55 1.47
C GLY A 193 -10.49 1.85 0.95
N ALA A 194 -10.35 2.92 1.71
CA ALA A 194 -10.65 4.27 1.27
C ALA A 194 -9.62 5.22 1.87
N SER A 195 -9.08 6.12 1.06
CA SER A 195 -8.18 7.16 1.52
C SER A 195 -8.61 8.51 0.95
N TYR A 196 -8.46 9.53 1.78
CA TYR A 196 -8.67 10.91 1.42
C TYR A 196 -7.47 11.73 1.91
N ALA A 197 -6.93 12.57 1.05
CA ALA A 197 -5.93 13.54 1.44
C ALA A 197 -6.27 14.92 0.87
N TRP A 198 -6.13 15.92 1.71
CA TRP A 198 -6.25 17.33 1.33
C TRP A 198 -4.88 17.98 1.42
N THR A 199 -4.31 18.29 0.25
CA THR A 199 -3.04 19.01 0.14
C THR A 199 -3.33 20.50 0.19
N PHE A 200 -2.75 21.18 1.18
CA PHE A 200 -3.09 22.57 1.47
C PHE A 200 -1.89 23.52 1.33
N GLU A 201 -0.68 22.98 1.20
CA GLU A 201 0.54 23.77 1.06
C GLU A 201 1.57 23.04 0.20
N GLY A 202 2.34 23.81 -0.57
CA GLY A 202 3.46 23.33 -1.36
C GLY A 202 4.60 24.35 -1.37
N PHE A 203 5.84 23.89 -1.34
CA PHE A 203 7.07 24.67 -1.37
C PHE A 203 7.93 24.27 -2.59
N PRO A 204 8.70 25.16 -3.21
CA PRO A 204 8.87 26.58 -2.89
C PRO A 204 7.83 27.53 -3.52
N HIS A 205 6.88 27.01 -4.26
CA HIS A 205 5.88 27.81 -4.97
C HIS A 205 4.52 27.70 -4.30
N GLU A 206 3.80 28.83 -4.22
CA GLU A 206 2.40 28.83 -3.85
C GLU A 206 1.62 27.94 -4.84
N MET A 207 0.94 26.95 -4.32
CA MET A 207 0.25 25.94 -5.09
C MET A 207 -1.25 26.02 -4.86
N GLN A 208 -2.02 25.74 -5.89
CA GLN A 208 -3.45 25.56 -5.70
C GLN A 208 -3.72 24.32 -4.86
N ARG A 209 -4.68 24.43 -3.94
CA ARG A 209 -5.09 23.34 -3.07
C ARG A 209 -5.79 22.27 -3.89
N PHE A 210 -5.45 21.02 -3.66
CA PHE A 210 -6.10 19.90 -4.31
C PHE A 210 -6.40 18.77 -3.32
N GLN A 211 -7.22 17.84 -3.75
CA GLN A 211 -7.64 16.70 -2.97
C GLN A 211 -7.37 15.42 -3.76
N THR A 212 -6.99 14.36 -3.05
CA THR A 212 -6.89 13.02 -3.61
C THR A 212 -7.87 12.11 -2.88
N VAL A 213 -8.66 11.37 -3.63
CA VAL A 213 -9.57 10.35 -3.13
C VAL A 213 -9.18 9.03 -3.78
N GLN A 214 -8.95 8.01 -3.00
CA GLN A 214 -8.70 6.68 -3.50
C GLN A 214 -9.59 5.69 -2.77
N ALA A 215 -10.14 4.72 -3.50
CA ALA A 215 -10.89 3.62 -2.90
C ALA A 215 -10.61 2.32 -3.65
N ASP A 216 -10.60 1.23 -2.90
CA ASP A 216 -10.49 -0.11 -3.43
C ASP A 216 -11.47 -1.05 -2.72
N VAL A 217 -11.97 -2.02 -3.46
CA VAL A 217 -12.75 -3.14 -2.91
C VAL A 217 -12.43 -4.40 -3.70
N LYS A 218 -12.23 -5.50 -2.98
CA LYS A 218 -12.03 -6.83 -3.54
C LYS A 218 -12.81 -7.83 -2.71
N THR A 219 -13.53 -8.73 -3.36
CA THR A 219 -14.28 -9.79 -2.68
C THR A 219 -13.97 -11.13 -3.32
N VAL A 220 -14.13 -12.19 -2.56
CA VAL A 220 -14.01 -13.57 -3.03
C VAL A 220 -15.36 -14.25 -2.91
N VAL A 221 -15.90 -14.68 -4.05
CA VAL A 221 -17.16 -15.40 -4.16
C VAL A 221 -16.84 -16.84 -4.57
N PRO A 222 -16.95 -17.82 -3.65
CA PRO A 222 -16.70 -19.21 -4.00
C PRO A 222 -17.80 -19.75 -4.94
N ILE A 223 -17.37 -20.48 -5.98
CA ILE A 223 -18.23 -21.19 -6.92
C ILE A 223 -17.93 -22.69 -6.78
N GLY A 224 -18.59 -23.34 -5.81
CA GLY A 224 -18.24 -24.70 -5.42
C GLY A 224 -16.94 -24.79 -4.61
N GLU A 225 -16.27 -25.94 -4.65
CA GLU A 225 -15.10 -26.23 -3.79
C GLU A 225 -13.75 -25.79 -4.40
N SER A 226 -13.68 -25.67 -5.70
CA SER A 226 -12.41 -25.49 -6.41
C SER A 226 -12.33 -24.20 -7.23
N VAL A 227 -13.42 -23.45 -7.36
CA VAL A 227 -13.46 -22.24 -8.19
C VAL A 227 -13.88 -21.05 -7.35
N ALA A 228 -13.20 -19.93 -7.53
CA ALA A 228 -13.55 -18.66 -6.91
C ALA A 228 -13.60 -17.54 -7.96
N PHE A 229 -14.66 -16.76 -7.94
CA PHE A 229 -14.78 -15.51 -8.68
C PHE A 229 -14.36 -14.36 -7.78
N ILE A 230 -13.46 -13.52 -8.26
CA ILE A 230 -12.81 -12.47 -7.44
C ILE A 230 -12.94 -11.12 -8.18
N PRO A 231 -14.09 -10.45 -8.07
CA PRO A 231 -14.25 -9.11 -8.60
C PRO A 231 -13.52 -8.09 -7.72
N SER A 232 -12.93 -7.08 -8.34
CA SER A 232 -12.36 -5.94 -7.64
C SER A 232 -12.56 -4.64 -8.41
N LEU A 233 -12.61 -3.55 -7.66
CA LEU A 233 -12.68 -2.18 -8.16
C LEU A 233 -11.59 -1.37 -7.47
N ASN A 234 -10.82 -0.63 -8.26
CA ASN A 234 -9.88 0.37 -7.78
C ASN A 234 -10.23 1.71 -8.44
N CYS A 235 -10.24 2.77 -7.67
CA CYS A 235 -10.46 4.10 -8.19
C CYS A 235 -9.57 5.13 -7.49
N ARG A 236 -9.15 6.14 -8.24
CA ARG A 236 -8.42 7.28 -7.71
C ARG A 236 -8.83 8.54 -8.45
N PHE A 237 -9.17 9.58 -7.67
CA PHE A 237 -9.66 10.86 -8.16
C PHE A 237 -8.78 11.97 -7.65
N LEU A 238 -8.39 12.86 -8.55
CA LEU A 238 -7.69 14.10 -8.28
C LEU A 238 -8.67 15.24 -8.48
N ILE A 239 -8.88 16.05 -7.46
CA ILE A 239 -9.87 17.12 -7.44
C ILE A 239 -9.16 18.43 -7.12
N GLY A 240 -9.11 19.34 -8.07
CA GLY A 240 -8.44 20.63 -7.96
C GLY A 240 -8.04 21.16 -9.31
N LEU A 241 -7.42 22.35 -9.32
CA LEU A 241 -6.82 22.98 -10.49
C LEU A 241 -5.29 22.88 -10.33
N ASP A 242 -4.57 22.83 -11.46
CA ASP A 242 -3.11 22.84 -11.52
C ASP A 242 -2.44 21.80 -10.59
N ILE A 243 -2.97 20.56 -10.65
CA ILE A 243 -2.46 19.46 -9.82
C ILE A 243 -1.03 19.13 -10.25
N PRO A 244 -0.08 19.08 -9.30
CA PRO A 244 1.32 18.82 -9.62
C PRO A 244 1.53 17.47 -10.31
N ILE A 245 2.46 17.42 -11.25
CA ILE A 245 2.78 16.20 -11.99
C ILE A 245 3.17 15.03 -11.09
N ALA A 246 3.73 15.29 -9.91
CA ALA A 246 4.09 14.27 -8.93
C ALA A 246 2.87 13.46 -8.42
N TYR A 247 1.65 14.00 -8.54
CA TYR A 247 0.41 13.36 -8.09
C TYR A 247 -0.43 12.73 -9.20
N PHE A 248 0.07 12.71 -10.44
CA PHE A 248 -0.66 12.11 -11.57
C PHE A 248 -1.18 10.71 -11.23
N ASN A 249 -2.30 10.33 -11.83
CA ASN A 249 -2.77 8.96 -11.77
C ASN A 249 -1.89 8.07 -12.64
N ALA A 250 -1.55 6.90 -12.15
CA ALA A 250 -0.77 5.91 -12.87
C ALA A 250 -1.46 4.55 -12.81
N MET A 251 -1.43 3.81 -13.90
CA MET A 251 -1.83 2.40 -13.91
C MET A 251 -0.80 1.53 -14.62
N GLY A 252 -0.69 0.28 -14.20
CA GLY A 252 0.18 -0.73 -14.82
C GLY A 252 0.68 -1.75 -13.81
N GLY A 253 1.25 -2.83 -14.34
CA GLY A 253 1.77 -3.92 -13.54
C GLY A 253 0.72 -4.69 -12.73
N SER A 254 1.16 -5.64 -11.93
CA SER A 254 0.28 -6.50 -11.11
C SER A 254 0.09 -5.98 -9.68
N LEU A 255 0.93 -5.06 -9.21
CA LEU A 255 1.01 -4.60 -7.84
C LEU A 255 0.67 -3.11 -7.71
N THR A 256 -0.08 -2.77 -6.66
CA THR A 256 -0.31 -1.37 -6.27
C THR A 256 0.96 -0.75 -5.74
N GLY A 257 1.27 0.48 -6.16
CA GLY A 257 2.36 1.27 -5.59
C GLY A 257 3.76 0.72 -5.85
N ARG A 258 3.96 -0.07 -6.92
CA ARG A 258 5.27 -0.64 -7.21
C ARG A 258 6.31 0.43 -7.56
N TYR A 259 6.03 1.26 -8.55
CA TYR A 259 6.93 2.33 -9.00
C TYR A 259 6.66 3.66 -8.29
N VAL A 260 5.38 4.03 -8.20
CA VAL A 260 4.91 5.24 -7.51
C VAL A 260 3.74 4.90 -6.60
N ASP A 261 3.60 5.59 -5.48
CA ASP A 261 2.57 5.27 -4.47
C ASP A 261 1.14 5.34 -5.02
N GLN A 262 0.90 6.19 -6.02
CA GLN A 262 -0.39 6.39 -6.68
C GLN A 262 -0.71 5.39 -7.79
N GLN A 263 0.17 4.44 -8.07
CA GLN A 263 -0.05 3.44 -9.11
C GLN A 263 -1.15 2.46 -8.73
N LEU A 264 -2.12 2.28 -9.64
CA LEU A 264 -3.14 1.24 -9.55
C LEU A 264 -2.79 0.05 -10.46
N PRO A 265 -3.03 -1.20 -10.03
CA PRO A 265 -2.65 -2.38 -10.79
C PRO A 265 -3.53 -2.55 -12.03
N PHE A 266 -2.90 -2.79 -13.18
CA PHE A 266 -3.57 -3.09 -14.45
C PHE A 266 -2.74 -4.08 -15.26
N ILE A 267 -3.28 -5.29 -15.44
CA ILE A 267 -2.61 -6.36 -16.18
C ILE A 267 -2.65 -6.06 -17.70
N GLY A 268 -1.52 -6.27 -18.35
CA GLY A 268 -1.33 -5.99 -19.79
C GLY A 268 -0.51 -4.73 -20.05
N ILE A 269 -0.16 -3.98 -19.03
CA ILE A 269 0.79 -2.86 -19.07
C ILE A 269 1.99 -3.22 -18.21
N THR A 270 3.16 -3.40 -18.82
CA THR A 270 4.37 -3.87 -18.13
C THR A 270 4.96 -2.84 -17.19
N ASN A 271 4.98 -1.58 -17.62
CA ASN A 271 5.46 -0.44 -16.84
C ASN A 271 4.26 0.34 -16.29
N ILE A 272 4.40 1.64 -16.17
CA ILE A 272 3.28 2.50 -15.81
C ILE A 272 2.88 3.40 -16.96
N THR A 273 1.59 3.69 -17.04
CA THR A 273 1.01 4.69 -17.96
C THR A 273 0.38 5.79 -17.14
N ALA A 274 0.70 7.04 -17.49
CA ALA A 274 0.05 8.20 -16.91
C ALA A 274 -1.41 8.27 -17.35
N MET A 275 -2.29 8.53 -16.41
CA MET A 275 -3.74 8.57 -16.60
C MET A 275 -4.27 9.94 -16.18
N LYS A 276 -5.50 10.22 -16.58
CA LYS A 276 -6.20 11.46 -16.29
C LYS A 276 -6.63 11.56 -14.82
N ASN A 277 -7.21 12.70 -14.45
CA ASN A 277 -7.54 13.02 -13.05
C ASN A 277 -8.50 12.04 -12.39
N ILE A 278 -9.39 11.43 -13.17
CA ILE A 278 -10.35 10.42 -12.69
C ILE A 278 -9.96 9.10 -13.31
N LEU A 279 -9.56 8.14 -12.49
CA LEU A 279 -9.18 6.79 -12.92
C LEU A 279 -10.01 5.75 -12.16
N THR A 280 -10.62 4.82 -12.91
CA THR A 280 -11.31 3.65 -12.36
C THR A 280 -10.84 2.39 -13.09
N ILE A 281 -10.61 1.33 -12.33
CA ILE A 281 -10.18 0.02 -12.84
C ILE A 281 -11.10 -1.04 -12.26
N TYR A 282 -11.79 -1.74 -13.15
CA TYR A 282 -12.58 -2.91 -12.83
C TYR A 282 -11.77 -4.15 -13.17
N ARG A 283 -11.71 -5.11 -12.27
CA ARG A 283 -11.01 -6.37 -12.50
C ARG A 283 -11.89 -7.54 -12.07
N ALA A 284 -11.85 -8.60 -12.84
CA ALA A 284 -12.54 -9.85 -12.60
C ALA A 284 -11.56 -11.00 -12.76
N ASP A 285 -11.29 -11.73 -11.67
CA ASP A 285 -10.42 -12.90 -11.68
C ASP A 285 -11.29 -14.15 -11.49
N LEU A 286 -11.02 -15.18 -12.29
CA LEU A 286 -11.58 -16.52 -12.10
C LEU A 286 -10.44 -17.46 -11.73
N ARG A 287 -10.37 -17.82 -10.44
CA ARG A 287 -9.33 -18.71 -9.91
C ARG A 287 -9.86 -20.12 -9.77
N VAL A 288 -9.12 -21.08 -10.31
CA VAL A 288 -9.38 -22.50 -10.22
C VAL A 288 -8.27 -23.18 -9.44
N LYS A 289 -8.62 -23.91 -8.38
CA LYS A 289 -7.71 -24.79 -7.65
C LYS A 289 -7.57 -26.10 -8.40
N LEU A 290 -6.40 -26.31 -9.04
CA LEU A 290 -6.12 -27.50 -9.84
C LEU A 290 -5.77 -28.71 -9.00
N ALA A 291 -4.99 -28.48 -7.91
CA ALA A 291 -4.55 -29.49 -6.96
C ALA A 291 -4.25 -28.83 -5.61
N LYS A 292 -3.77 -29.60 -4.63
CA LYS A 292 -3.28 -29.04 -3.37
C LYS A 292 -2.18 -28.02 -3.68
N ASN A 293 -2.38 -26.78 -3.26
CA ASN A 293 -1.44 -25.65 -3.43
C ASN A 293 -1.20 -25.17 -4.88
N HIS A 294 -1.95 -25.66 -5.88
CA HIS A 294 -1.81 -25.24 -7.28
C HIS A 294 -3.04 -24.50 -7.75
N TYR A 295 -2.85 -23.30 -8.29
CA TYR A 295 -3.93 -22.45 -8.74
C TYR A 295 -3.69 -21.94 -10.16
N LEU A 296 -4.75 -21.85 -10.94
CA LEU A 296 -4.79 -21.19 -12.23
C LEU A 296 -5.81 -20.06 -12.16
N THR A 297 -5.40 -18.85 -12.54
CA THR A 297 -6.27 -17.68 -12.49
C THR A 297 -6.35 -17.03 -13.83
N GLY A 298 -7.55 -16.96 -14.40
CA GLY A 298 -7.85 -16.10 -15.54
C GLY A 298 -8.18 -14.70 -15.03
N ILE A 299 -7.52 -13.68 -15.57
CA ILE A 299 -7.64 -12.28 -15.14
C ILE A 299 -8.17 -11.45 -16.31
N PHE A 300 -9.17 -10.64 -16.06
CA PHE A 300 -9.66 -9.63 -16.97
C PHE A 300 -9.77 -8.29 -16.25
N ASN A 301 -9.28 -7.22 -16.88
CA ASN A 301 -9.46 -5.89 -16.35
C ASN A 301 -9.87 -4.88 -17.44
N TYR A 302 -10.59 -3.88 -17.00
CA TYR A 302 -11.08 -2.78 -17.78
C TYR A 302 -10.85 -1.48 -17.01
N SER A 303 -10.27 -0.46 -17.65
CA SER A 303 -10.09 0.85 -17.04
C SER A 303 -10.79 1.93 -17.82
N ARG A 304 -11.19 2.96 -17.10
CA ARG A 304 -11.63 4.24 -17.63
C ARG A 304 -10.93 5.39 -16.93
N ASP A 305 -10.59 6.41 -17.72
CA ASP A 305 -10.05 7.65 -17.18
C ASP A 305 -10.63 8.86 -17.92
N CYS A 306 -10.76 9.97 -17.23
CA CYS A 306 -11.20 11.25 -17.77
C CYS A 306 -10.74 12.41 -16.87
N ASP A 307 -10.79 13.62 -17.40
CA ASP A 307 -10.43 14.81 -16.64
C ASP A 307 -11.58 15.30 -15.76
N TYR A 308 -12.82 15.05 -16.17
CA TYR A 308 -14.03 15.50 -15.49
C TYR A 308 -15.08 14.40 -15.45
N PHE A 309 -15.86 14.29 -14.37
CA PHE A 309 -16.92 13.31 -14.23
C PHE A 309 -17.98 13.36 -15.34
N SER A 310 -18.26 14.55 -15.87
CA SER A 310 -19.20 14.71 -16.99
C SER A 310 -18.75 14.03 -18.28
N ALA A 311 -17.44 13.84 -18.47
CA ALA A 311 -16.86 13.19 -19.63
C ALA A 311 -16.71 11.67 -19.47
N TYR A 312 -16.94 11.13 -18.27
CA TYR A 312 -16.65 9.72 -17.93
C TYR A 312 -17.32 8.71 -18.88
N ALA A 313 -18.53 8.97 -19.33
CA ALA A 313 -19.28 8.06 -20.20
C ALA A 313 -18.76 8.01 -21.65
N TYR A 314 -18.05 9.03 -22.09
CA TYR A 314 -17.68 9.24 -23.52
C TYR A 314 -16.25 8.80 -23.86
N TRP A 315 -15.38 8.59 -22.87
CA TRP A 315 -13.99 8.22 -23.13
C TRP A 315 -13.83 6.72 -23.36
N PRO A 316 -12.99 6.31 -24.32
CA PRO A 316 -12.68 4.90 -24.51
C PRO A 316 -11.96 4.33 -23.30
N GLY A 317 -12.24 3.05 -22.99
CA GLY A 317 -11.56 2.34 -21.92
C GLY A 317 -10.39 1.51 -22.45
N ASN A 318 -9.50 1.11 -21.54
CA ASN A 318 -8.44 0.15 -21.81
C ASN A 318 -8.87 -1.24 -21.32
N TYR A 319 -8.47 -2.27 -22.04
CA TYR A 319 -8.74 -3.66 -21.70
C TYR A 319 -7.43 -4.42 -21.52
N GLY A 320 -7.38 -5.32 -20.57
CA GLY A 320 -6.25 -6.21 -20.38
C GLY A 320 -6.70 -7.57 -19.90
N ALA A 321 -5.98 -8.61 -20.29
CA ALA A 321 -6.25 -9.97 -19.85
C ALA A 321 -4.94 -10.72 -19.65
N ALA A 322 -4.94 -11.69 -18.71
CA ALA A 322 -3.83 -12.60 -18.49
C ALA A 322 -4.30 -13.94 -17.93
N ILE A 323 -3.40 -14.90 -17.99
CA ILE A 323 -3.53 -16.16 -17.27
C ILE A 323 -2.32 -16.25 -16.34
N GLU A 324 -2.59 -16.53 -15.07
CA GLU A 324 -1.60 -16.68 -14.02
C GLU A 324 -1.66 -18.09 -13.46
N TYR A 325 -0.50 -18.73 -13.35
CA TYR A 325 -0.36 -19.96 -12.58
C TYR A 325 0.38 -19.64 -11.29
N SER A 326 -0.14 -20.10 -10.16
CA SER A 326 0.45 -19.84 -8.85
C SER A 326 0.59 -21.13 -8.06
N TYR A 327 1.68 -21.23 -7.31
CA TYR A 327 1.96 -22.33 -6.41
C TYR A 327 2.20 -21.81 -5.00
N ASP A 328 1.41 -22.30 -4.04
CA ASP A 328 1.52 -21.96 -2.64
C ASP A 328 2.60 -22.80 -1.96
N THR A 329 3.70 -22.18 -1.59
CA THR A 329 4.84 -22.84 -0.94
C THR A 329 4.92 -22.48 0.54
N ILE A 330 5.72 -23.23 1.29
CA ILE A 330 6.02 -22.90 2.71
C ILE A 330 6.74 -21.56 2.89
N PHE A 331 7.32 -21.00 1.82
CA PHE A 331 8.00 -19.70 1.80
C PHE A 331 7.14 -18.56 1.24
N GLY A 332 5.89 -18.84 0.84
CA GLY A 332 4.96 -17.93 0.22
C GLY A 332 4.57 -18.35 -1.21
N PRO A 333 3.74 -17.56 -1.87
CA PRO A 333 3.27 -17.85 -3.22
C PRO A 333 4.40 -17.68 -4.24
N PHE A 334 4.40 -18.55 -5.20
CA PHE A 334 5.32 -18.56 -6.34
C PHE A 334 4.54 -18.56 -7.64
#